data_4f4de331b748f164dcdcd98409a3d19b
#
_entry.id   4f4de331b748f164dcdcd98409a3d19b
#
_cell.length_a   1.000
_cell.length_b   1.000
_cell.length_c   1.000
_cell.angle_alpha   90.00
_cell.angle_beta   90.00
_cell.angle_gamma   90.00
#
_symmetry.space_group_name_H-M   'P 1'
#
loop_
_entity.id
_entity.type
_entity.pdbx_description
1 polymer ?
#
loop_
_entity_poly.entity_id
_entity_poly.type
_entity_poly.pdbx_seq_one_letter_code
_entity_poly.pdbx_strand_id
1 'polypeptide(L)'
;MKRIINPWTVLPEYNCYGCCPTNPIGTQMRFFEDGEDIISIWRPTQNHQSWINTLHGGIQAVLLDEVCGWVVFHKLKTAGVTAKMEMRYHKPVSTLQDYIKLRAFLKEMRRNIALVQGEIYSASGELLCECTCTYFTFPQDKAKAEMGYLPSNTEEKDYTWDEALNL
;
A
#
# COMPACT_ATOMS: atom_id res chain seq x y z
N MET A 1 -11.66 -8.32 7.82
CA MET A 1 -11.19 -7.15 7.05
C MET A 1 -12.04 -6.97 5.80
N LYS A 2 -12.20 -5.73 5.30
CA LYS A 2 -13.03 -5.39 4.13
C LYS A 2 -12.15 -4.95 2.96
N ARG A 3 -12.43 -5.50 1.77
CA ARG A 3 -11.68 -5.08 0.57
C ARG A 3 -12.02 -3.65 0.20
N ILE A 4 -10.99 -2.85 -0.09
CA ILE A 4 -11.14 -1.48 -0.56
C ILE A 4 -11.31 -1.49 -2.07
N ILE A 5 -12.34 -0.81 -2.55
CA ILE A 5 -12.59 -0.61 -3.99
C ILE A 5 -11.72 0.54 -4.46
N ASN A 6 -10.81 0.27 -5.39
CA ASN A 6 -9.97 1.30 -6.00
C ASN A 6 -10.82 2.14 -6.98
N PRO A 7 -11.13 3.39 -6.66
CA PRO A 7 -12.06 4.20 -7.46
C PRO A 7 -11.48 4.67 -8.80
N TRP A 8 -10.16 4.64 -8.95
CA TRP A 8 -9.52 5.09 -10.21
C TRP A 8 -9.56 4.04 -11.32
N THR A 9 -9.88 2.79 -11.02
CA THR A 9 -9.91 1.69 -12.02
C THR A 9 -10.95 1.88 -13.13
N VAL A 10 -11.89 2.80 -12.95
CA VAL A 10 -12.88 3.17 -13.99
C VAL A 10 -12.38 4.20 -14.98
N LEU A 11 -11.22 4.82 -14.71
CA LEU A 11 -10.64 5.83 -15.58
C LEU A 11 -9.75 5.14 -16.62
N PRO A 12 -9.97 5.38 -17.94
CA PRO A 12 -9.20 4.72 -19.01
C PRO A 12 -7.69 4.99 -18.96
N GLU A 13 -7.29 6.17 -18.48
CA GLU A 13 -5.90 6.60 -18.36
C GLU A 13 -5.22 6.13 -17.08
N TYR A 14 -5.95 5.49 -16.16
CA TYR A 14 -5.38 5.05 -14.88
C TYR A 14 -4.38 3.91 -15.09
N ASN A 15 -3.14 4.15 -14.74
CA ASN A 15 -2.06 3.18 -14.90
C ASN A 15 -1.03 3.25 -13.75
N CYS A 16 -1.49 3.36 -12.49
CA CYS A 16 -0.60 3.38 -11.32
C CYS A 16 0.31 2.16 -11.31
N TYR A 17 1.58 2.37 -11.06
CA TYR A 17 2.55 1.27 -10.95
C TYR A 17 2.27 0.37 -9.74
N GLY A 18 1.80 0.93 -8.62
CA GLY A 18 1.53 0.19 -7.39
C GLY A 18 0.23 -0.62 -7.45
N CYS A 19 -0.88 0.00 -7.87
CA CYS A 19 -2.20 -0.59 -7.64
C CYS A 19 -3.15 -0.63 -8.83
N CYS A 20 -2.70 -0.31 -10.06
CA CYS A 20 -3.52 -0.54 -11.25
C CYS A 20 -3.53 -2.04 -11.60
N PRO A 21 -4.71 -2.71 -11.60
CA PRO A 21 -4.80 -4.15 -11.82
C PRO A 21 -4.46 -4.57 -13.25
N THR A 22 -4.49 -3.63 -14.20
CA THR A 22 -4.22 -3.87 -15.63
C THR A 22 -2.83 -3.42 -16.06
N ASN A 23 -2.02 -2.83 -15.16
CA ASN A 23 -0.65 -2.47 -15.47
C ASN A 23 0.24 -3.72 -15.49
N PRO A 24 0.73 -4.17 -16.67
CA PRO A 24 1.44 -5.44 -16.80
C PRO A 24 2.82 -5.47 -16.13
N ILE A 25 3.40 -4.30 -15.87
CA ILE A 25 4.70 -4.16 -15.20
C ILE A 25 4.58 -3.67 -13.75
N GLY A 26 3.34 -3.36 -13.31
CA GLY A 26 3.06 -2.86 -11.97
C GLY A 26 3.01 -3.97 -10.92
N THR A 27 2.96 -3.56 -9.67
CA THR A 27 2.84 -4.49 -8.53
C THR A 27 1.42 -4.97 -8.28
N GLN A 28 0.41 -4.34 -8.88
CA GLN A 28 -1.01 -4.72 -8.88
C GLN A 28 -1.57 -5.00 -7.48
N MET A 29 -1.17 -4.20 -6.51
CA MET A 29 -1.57 -4.37 -5.11
C MET A 29 -3.08 -4.20 -4.92
N ARG A 30 -3.62 -4.98 -3.99
CA ARG A 30 -5.00 -4.88 -3.49
C ARG A 30 -4.95 -4.54 -2.02
N PHE A 31 -5.95 -3.77 -1.56
CA PHE A 31 -5.96 -3.24 -0.20
C PHE A 31 -7.22 -3.64 0.54
N PHE A 32 -7.05 -3.82 1.83
CA PHE A 32 -8.12 -4.14 2.76
C PHE A 32 -8.06 -3.18 3.94
N GLU A 33 -9.22 -2.82 4.44
CA GLU A 33 -9.39 -2.12 5.70
C GLU A 33 -9.55 -3.14 6.82
N ASP A 34 -8.74 -3.01 7.87
CA ASP A 34 -8.82 -3.83 9.08
C ASP A 34 -8.71 -2.92 10.31
N GLY A 35 -9.85 -2.47 10.84
CA GLY A 35 -9.90 -1.43 11.85
C GLY A 35 -9.27 -0.12 11.36
N GLU A 36 -8.23 0.35 12.03
CA GLU A 36 -7.50 1.56 11.64
C GLU A 36 -6.38 1.30 10.61
N ASP A 37 -6.10 0.04 10.34
CA ASP A 37 -5.00 -0.36 9.47
C ASP A 37 -5.46 -0.50 8.02
N ILE A 38 -4.53 -0.25 7.10
CA ILE A 38 -4.60 -0.68 5.70
C ILE A 38 -3.69 -1.89 5.53
N ILE A 39 -4.24 -2.96 4.99
CA ILE A 39 -3.54 -4.23 4.76
C ILE A 39 -3.44 -4.49 3.27
N SER A 40 -2.32 -5.06 2.85
CA SER A 40 -2.17 -5.66 1.52
C SER A 40 -1.50 -7.03 1.66
N ILE A 41 -1.95 -7.99 0.86
CA ILE A 41 -1.32 -9.30 0.73
C ILE A 41 -0.78 -9.36 -0.68
N TRP A 42 0.53 -9.55 -0.81
CA TRP A 42 1.19 -9.48 -2.10
C TRP A 42 2.11 -10.67 -2.34
N ARG A 43 2.14 -11.18 -3.57
CA ARG A 43 2.96 -12.33 -3.95
C ARG A 43 4.23 -11.86 -4.67
N PRO A 44 5.41 -12.03 -4.07
CA PRO A 44 6.66 -11.76 -4.76
C PRO A 44 6.87 -12.75 -5.90
N THR A 45 7.55 -12.30 -6.96
CA THR A 45 7.93 -13.17 -8.09
C THR A 45 9.41 -12.96 -8.43
N GLN A 46 9.95 -13.83 -9.27
CA GLN A 46 11.33 -13.72 -9.75
C GLN A 46 11.60 -12.41 -10.52
N ASN A 47 10.57 -11.80 -11.10
CA ASN A 47 10.69 -10.50 -11.79
C ASN A 47 10.98 -9.33 -10.85
N HIS A 48 10.79 -9.53 -9.55
CA HIS A 48 11.00 -8.51 -8.52
C HIS A 48 12.31 -8.70 -7.74
N GLN A 49 13.18 -9.62 -8.16
CA GLN A 49 14.40 -9.93 -7.43
C GLN A 49 15.53 -8.91 -7.67
N SER A 50 16.41 -8.82 -6.67
CA SER A 50 17.77 -8.24 -6.78
C SER A 50 18.81 -9.36 -6.86
N TRP A 51 19.27 -9.83 -5.70
CA TRP A 51 20.03 -11.08 -5.61
C TRP A 51 19.10 -12.27 -5.83
N ILE A 52 19.68 -13.41 -6.25
CA ILE A 52 18.91 -14.64 -6.47
C ILE A 52 17.99 -14.90 -5.26
N ASN A 53 16.71 -15.07 -5.55
CA ASN A 53 15.63 -15.33 -4.57
C ASN A 53 15.42 -14.24 -3.51
N THR A 54 15.95 -13.03 -3.72
CA THR A 54 15.79 -11.90 -2.78
C THR A 54 15.02 -10.76 -3.43
N LEU A 55 13.95 -10.31 -2.80
CA LEU A 55 13.12 -9.18 -3.25
C LEU A 55 13.96 -7.89 -3.24
N HIS A 56 13.92 -7.17 -4.35
CA HIS A 56 14.66 -5.92 -4.51
C HIS A 56 14.20 -4.86 -3.49
N GLY A 57 15.16 -4.18 -2.85
CA GLY A 57 14.85 -3.14 -1.85
C GLY A 57 14.00 -1.99 -2.41
N GLY A 58 14.21 -1.61 -3.67
CA GLY A 58 13.37 -0.62 -4.35
C GLY A 58 11.93 -1.08 -4.54
N ILE A 59 11.70 -2.38 -4.79
CA ILE A 59 10.32 -2.93 -4.84
C ILE A 59 9.68 -2.90 -3.45
N GLN A 60 10.42 -3.23 -2.39
CA GLN A 60 9.94 -3.07 -1.02
C GLN A 60 9.53 -1.62 -0.72
N ALA A 61 10.32 -0.64 -1.23
CA ALA A 61 9.98 0.78 -1.10
C ALA A 61 8.68 1.14 -1.84
N VAL A 62 8.50 0.66 -3.07
CA VAL A 62 7.26 0.86 -3.84
C VAL A 62 6.06 0.28 -3.08
N LEU A 63 6.16 -0.95 -2.58
CA LEU A 63 5.08 -1.60 -1.85
C LEU A 63 4.70 -0.84 -0.57
N LEU A 64 5.69 -0.35 0.16
CA LEU A 64 5.49 0.41 1.39
C LEU A 64 4.94 1.82 1.12
N ASP A 65 5.45 2.53 0.11
CA ASP A 65 4.92 3.83 -0.28
C ASP A 65 3.45 3.72 -0.68
N GLU A 66 3.12 2.70 -1.46
CA GLU A 66 1.75 2.48 -1.94
C GLU A 66 0.78 2.18 -0.78
N VAL A 67 1.11 1.22 0.11
CA VAL A 67 0.20 0.90 1.24
C VAL A 67 0.06 2.08 2.21
N CYS A 68 1.11 2.87 2.42
CA CYS A 68 1.06 4.10 3.21
C CYS A 68 0.22 5.19 2.54
N GLY A 69 0.32 5.34 1.21
CA GLY A 69 -0.51 6.25 0.42
C GLY A 69 -2.00 5.95 0.59
N TRP A 70 -2.37 4.67 0.66
CA TRP A 70 -3.75 4.27 0.88
C TRP A 70 -4.29 4.62 2.28
N VAL A 71 -3.45 4.79 3.29
CA VAL A 71 -3.85 5.40 4.57
C VAL A 71 -4.32 6.85 4.34
N VAL A 72 -3.56 7.63 3.55
CA VAL A 72 -3.95 9.01 3.21
C VAL A 72 -5.24 9.05 2.40
N PHE A 73 -5.34 8.21 1.35
CA PHE A 73 -6.51 8.21 0.46
C PHE A 73 -7.76 7.69 1.14
N HIS A 74 -7.68 6.57 1.84
CA HIS A 74 -8.85 5.88 2.39
C HIS A 74 -9.22 6.36 3.80
N LYS A 75 -8.24 6.46 4.73
CA LYS A 75 -8.50 6.84 6.12
C LYS A 75 -8.60 8.35 6.31
N LEU A 76 -7.68 9.12 5.73
CA LEU A 76 -7.72 10.58 5.84
C LEU A 76 -8.65 11.23 4.80
N LYS A 77 -9.15 10.46 3.83
CA LYS A 77 -10.12 10.87 2.80
C LYS A 77 -9.67 12.11 2.01
N THR A 78 -8.39 12.13 1.65
CA THR A 78 -7.80 13.22 0.88
C THR A 78 -6.65 12.72 0.00
N ALA A 79 -6.04 13.62 -0.77
CA ALA A 79 -4.78 13.36 -1.47
C ALA A 79 -3.60 13.85 -0.66
N GLY A 80 -2.44 13.24 -0.90
CA GLY A 80 -1.17 13.66 -0.33
C GLY A 80 -0.03 13.30 -1.27
N VAL A 81 1.11 13.98 -1.08
CA VAL A 81 2.36 13.65 -1.76
C VAL A 81 3.39 13.21 -0.75
N THR A 82 4.13 12.17 -1.08
CA THR A 82 5.23 11.67 -0.25
C THR A 82 6.34 12.70 -0.23
N ALA A 83 6.56 13.33 0.93
CA ALA A 83 7.62 14.31 1.13
C ALA A 83 8.93 13.66 1.59
N LYS A 84 8.82 12.56 2.35
CA LYS A 84 9.96 11.81 2.88
C LYS A 84 9.55 10.37 3.17
N MET A 85 10.46 9.45 2.93
CA MET A 85 10.33 8.05 3.32
C MET A 85 11.64 7.59 3.96
N GLU A 86 11.58 7.10 5.18
CA GLU A 86 12.69 6.49 5.90
C GLU A 86 12.44 5.00 6.04
N MET A 87 13.33 4.20 5.48
CA MET A 87 13.19 2.75 5.47
C MET A 87 14.20 2.07 6.39
N ARG A 88 13.78 0.96 6.97
CA ARG A 88 14.64 0.06 7.74
C ARG A 88 14.44 -1.37 7.29
N TYR A 89 15.45 -1.94 6.68
CA TYR A 89 15.49 -3.34 6.24
C TYR A 89 16.07 -4.19 7.37
N HIS A 90 15.24 -5.07 7.96
CA HIS A 90 15.64 -5.91 9.07
C HIS A 90 16.20 -7.25 8.59
N LYS A 91 15.53 -7.85 7.59
CA LYS A 91 15.87 -9.16 7.04
C LYS A 91 15.59 -9.21 5.54
N PRO A 92 16.32 -10.07 4.80
CA PRO A 92 16.01 -10.30 3.39
C PRO A 92 14.59 -10.85 3.20
N VAL A 93 13.87 -10.32 2.24
CA VAL A 93 12.57 -10.84 1.83
C VAL A 93 12.80 -11.85 0.70
N SER A 94 12.42 -13.10 0.89
CA SER A 94 12.57 -14.13 -0.16
C SER A 94 11.47 -13.96 -1.23
N THR A 95 11.86 -14.06 -2.51
CA THR A 95 10.91 -14.12 -3.63
C THR A 95 10.26 -15.50 -3.81
N LEU A 96 10.67 -16.48 -3.00
CA LEU A 96 10.10 -17.83 -2.98
C LEU A 96 8.98 -17.98 -1.95
N GLN A 97 8.66 -16.92 -1.18
CA GLN A 97 7.53 -16.94 -0.28
C GLN A 97 6.22 -16.95 -1.08
N ASP A 98 5.22 -17.67 -0.58
CA ASP A 98 3.89 -17.70 -1.19
C ASP A 98 3.25 -16.31 -1.18
N TYR A 99 3.50 -15.52 -0.12
CA TYR A 99 3.08 -14.14 0.01
C TYR A 99 3.87 -13.40 1.10
N ILE A 100 3.80 -12.11 1.05
CA ILE A 100 4.16 -11.20 2.14
C ILE A 100 2.93 -10.38 2.53
N LYS A 101 2.89 -9.98 3.79
CA LYS A 101 1.84 -9.14 4.34
C LYS A 101 2.37 -7.73 4.53
N LEU A 102 1.63 -6.76 4.02
CA LEU A 102 1.90 -5.34 4.25
C LEU A 102 0.83 -4.78 5.20
N ARG A 103 1.25 -3.91 6.09
CA ARG A 103 0.39 -3.18 7.00
C ARG A 103 0.81 -1.73 7.03
N ALA A 104 -0.15 -0.80 7.02
CA ALA A 104 0.12 0.61 7.24
C ALA A 104 -0.95 1.25 8.12
N PHE A 105 -0.53 2.23 8.92
CA PHE A 105 -1.41 2.97 9.82
C PHE A 105 -0.90 4.39 10.07
N LEU A 106 -1.82 5.28 10.41
CA LEU A 106 -1.48 6.65 10.79
C LEU A 106 -0.84 6.68 12.18
N LYS A 107 0.42 7.13 12.27
CA LYS A 107 1.10 7.37 13.56
C LYS A 107 0.70 8.69 14.18
N GLU A 108 0.69 9.73 13.35
CA GLU A 108 0.47 11.09 13.81
C GLU A 108 -0.02 11.98 12.67
N MET A 109 -0.88 12.91 13.00
CA MET A 109 -1.31 14.00 12.12
C MET A 109 -0.97 15.35 12.77
N ARG A 110 -0.17 16.17 12.07
CA ARG A 110 0.16 17.54 12.49
C ARG A 110 -0.22 18.51 11.40
N ARG A 111 -1.34 19.21 11.56
CA ARG A 111 -1.90 20.09 10.52
C ARG A 111 -2.08 19.33 9.21
N ASN A 112 -1.26 19.62 8.21
CA ASN A 112 -1.25 19.02 6.89
C ASN A 112 -0.10 18.01 6.66
N ILE A 113 0.58 17.59 7.74
CA ILE A 113 1.62 16.58 7.69
C ILE A 113 1.10 15.32 8.36
N ALA A 114 1.01 14.23 7.59
CA ALA A 114 0.69 12.90 8.09
C ALA A 114 1.96 12.05 8.19
N LEU A 115 2.22 11.49 9.36
CA LEU A 115 3.24 10.47 9.58
C LEU A 115 2.57 9.11 9.55
N VAL A 116 2.91 8.29 8.56
CA VAL A 116 2.35 6.96 8.35
C VAL A 116 3.43 5.93 8.53
N GLN A 117 3.16 4.91 9.34
CA GLN A 117 4.01 3.74 9.49
C GLN A 117 3.60 2.68 8.48
N GLY A 118 4.59 2.10 7.78
CA GLY A 118 4.41 0.95 6.90
C GLY A 118 5.32 -0.20 7.33
N GLU A 119 4.83 -1.43 7.19
CA GLU A 119 5.51 -2.65 7.67
C GLU A 119 5.33 -3.78 6.65
N ILE A 120 6.38 -4.57 6.44
CA ILE A 120 6.36 -5.82 5.65
C ILE A 120 6.65 -6.99 6.58
N TYR A 121 5.75 -7.95 6.58
CA TYR A 121 5.88 -9.20 7.32
C TYR A 121 5.99 -10.40 6.38
N SER A 122 6.72 -11.42 6.83
CA SER A 122 6.67 -12.75 6.20
C SER A 122 5.30 -13.39 6.38
N ALA A 123 5.04 -14.49 5.66
CA ALA A 123 3.85 -15.31 5.87
C ALA A 123 3.75 -15.87 7.31
N SER A 124 4.88 -16.07 7.99
CA SER A 124 4.93 -16.51 9.40
C SER A 124 4.76 -15.38 10.43
N GLY A 125 4.60 -14.11 9.99
CA GLY A 125 4.40 -12.96 10.86
C GLY A 125 5.70 -12.30 11.37
N GLU A 126 6.86 -12.62 10.77
CA GLU A 126 8.11 -11.97 11.11
C GLU A 126 8.24 -10.61 10.42
N LEU A 127 8.60 -9.54 11.15
CA LEU A 127 8.86 -8.22 10.57
C LEU A 127 10.17 -8.25 9.76
N LEU A 128 10.07 -7.95 8.46
CA LEU A 128 11.18 -7.98 7.51
C LEU A 128 11.68 -6.60 7.14
N CYS A 129 10.77 -5.65 6.97
CA CYS A 129 11.07 -4.27 6.60
C CYS A 129 10.01 -3.34 7.19
N GLU A 130 10.40 -2.12 7.49
CA GLU A 130 9.46 -1.07 7.91
C GLU A 130 9.84 0.28 7.32
N CYS A 131 8.89 1.21 7.29
CA CYS A 131 9.15 2.60 6.93
C CYS A 131 8.32 3.56 7.78
N THR A 132 8.81 4.79 7.85
CA THR A 132 7.98 5.94 8.22
C THR A 132 7.90 6.87 7.02
N CYS A 133 6.69 7.06 6.50
CA CYS A 133 6.40 8.00 5.42
C CYS A 133 5.85 9.30 5.99
N THR A 134 6.36 10.42 5.48
CA THR A 134 5.85 11.76 5.75
C THR A 134 5.10 12.23 4.51
N TYR A 135 3.81 12.44 4.64
CA TYR A 135 2.96 12.98 3.58
C TYR A 135 2.61 14.43 3.84
N PHE A 136 2.70 15.25 2.80
CA PHE A 136 2.04 16.53 2.76
C PHE A 136 0.63 16.32 2.22
N THR A 137 -0.38 16.55 3.06
CA THR A 137 -1.79 16.34 2.70
C THR A 137 -2.44 17.65 2.28
N PHE A 138 -3.45 17.55 1.42
CA PHE A 138 -4.18 18.69 0.90
C PHE A 138 -5.57 18.80 1.53
N PRO A 139 -6.16 20.02 1.60
CA PRO A 139 -7.58 20.15 1.90
C PRO A 139 -8.41 19.32 0.91
N GLN A 140 -9.48 18.70 1.39
CA GLN A 140 -10.28 17.74 0.62
C GLN A 140 -10.83 18.35 -0.70
N ASP A 141 -11.25 19.61 -0.65
CA ASP A 141 -11.75 20.30 -1.84
C ASP A 141 -10.66 20.49 -2.90
N LYS A 142 -9.46 20.86 -2.48
CA LYS A 142 -8.30 20.96 -3.35
C LYS A 142 -7.89 19.60 -3.91
N ALA A 143 -7.89 18.55 -3.09
CA ALA A 143 -7.58 17.20 -3.51
C ALA A 143 -8.52 16.71 -4.63
N LYS A 144 -9.82 17.02 -4.51
CA LYS A 144 -10.82 16.68 -5.53
C LYS A 144 -10.65 17.51 -6.81
N ALA A 145 -10.44 18.82 -6.66
CA ALA A 145 -10.43 19.74 -7.81
C ALA A 145 -9.15 19.66 -8.64
N GLU A 146 -7.99 19.47 -7.99
CA GLU A 146 -6.68 19.64 -8.64
C GLU A 146 -5.85 18.35 -8.70
N MET A 147 -6.15 17.33 -7.86
CA MET A 147 -5.29 16.14 -7.72
C MET A 147 -5.98 14.85 -8.16
N GLY A 148 -7.19 14.92 -8.67
CA GLY A 148 -7.94 13.75 -9.11
C GLY A 148 -8.31 12.79 -7.98
N TYR A 149 -8.42 13.28 -6.73
CA TYR A 149 -8.86 12.47 -5.60
C TYR A 149 -10.30 12.02 -5.79
N LEU A 150 -10.51 10.71 -5.73
CA LEU A 150 -11.81 10.07 -5.71
C LEU A 150 -11.99 9.35 -4.37
N PRO A 151 -13.15 9.52 -3.70
CA PRO A 151 -13.43 8.79 -2.47
C PRO A 151 -13.51 7.28 -2.74
N SER A 152 -12.81 6.49 -1.93
CA SER A 152 -12.87 5.04 -1.96
C SER A 152 -13.90 4.51 -0.97
N ASN A 153 -14.49 3.36 -1.29
CA ASN A 153 -15.41 2.62 -0.44
C ASN A 153 -14.87 1.21 -0.19
N THR A 154 -15.43 0.51 0.76
CA THR A 154 -15.18 -0.92 0.97
C THR A 154 -16.32 -1.77 0.40
N GLU A 155 -16.02 -3.01 0.05
CA GLU A 155 -17.05 -4.01 -0.21
C GLU A 155 -17.83 -4.31 1.09
N GLU A 156 -19.08 -4.74 0.96
CA GLU A 156 -19.90 -5.13 2.13
C GLU A 156 -19.38 -6.43 2.78
N LYS A 157 -18.79 -7.32 1.97
CA LYS A 157 -18.25 -8.60 2.41
C LYS A 157 -17.06 -8.41 3.34
N ASP A 158 -17.05 -9.16 4.42
CA ASP A 158 -15.85 -9.37 5.24
C ASP A 158 -15.03 -10.55 4.68
N TYR A 159 -13.73 -10.34 4.58
CA TYR A 159 -12.78 -11.32 4.08
C TYR A 159 -11.95 -11.89 5.23
N THR A 160 -11.79 -13.20 5.25
CA THR A 160 -10.74 -13.87 6.01
C THR A 160 -9.39 -13.70 5.32
N TRP A 161 -8.30 -14.06 6.01
CA TRP A 161 -6.96 -14.05 5.41
C TRP A 161 -6.85 -14.96 4.20
N ASP A 162 -7.40 -16.18 4.31
CA ASP A 162 -7.36 -17.17 3.22
C ASP A 162 -8.15 -16.71 2.01
N GLU A 163 -9.29 -16.08 2.20
CA GLU A 163 -10.08 -15.51 1.10
C GLU A 163 -9.34 -14.36 0.42
N ALA A 164 -8.74 -13.46 1.20
CA ALA A 164 -7.98 -12.32 0.66
C ALA A 164 -6.72 -12.75 -0.11
N LEU A 165 -6.08 -13.85 0.32
CA LEU A 165 -4.93 -14.42 -0.34
C LEU A 165 -5.26 -15.02 -1.71
N ASN A 166 -6.50 -15.45 -1.92
CA ASN A 166 -6.97 -16.13 -3.14
C ASN A 166 -7.75 -15.21 -4.10
N LEU A 167 -7.75 -13.90 -3.86
CA LEU A 167 -8.27 -12.90 -4.77
C LEU A 167 -7.24 -12.54 -5.84
#